data_f4f49835e6d3a1ae2e438f6c31663bbe
#
_entry.id   f4f49835e6d3a1ae2e438f6c31663bbe
#
_cell.length_a   1.000
_cell.length_b   1.000
_cell.length_c   1.000
_cell.angle_alpha   90.00
_cell.angle_beta   90.00
_cell.angle_gamma   90.00
#
_symmetry.space_group_name_H-M   'P 1'
#
loop_
_entity.id
_entity.type
_entity.pdbx_description
1 polymer ?
#
loop_
_entity_poly.entity_id
_entity_poly.type
_entity_poly.pdbx_seq_one_letter_code
_entity_poly.pdbx_strand_id
1 'polypeptide(L)'
;MLYGGRIDPGKGCEELIEYFSSYVKEGGDATLALMGVKLMLLPEEPFIRFAGTLSDRERLQALEAATVVVCPSPYESLSLLALEALSVGTPILANARSAVLVEHCTRSNGGLYYADRDEFVECLKLLIGDARLRAALGRNGRDYVQRNYRWDVVLAKYERIFEKVRNAR
;
A
#
# COMPACT_ATOMS: atom_id res chain seq x y z
N MET A 1 3.32 10.57 -2.96
CA MET A 1 3.22 9.23 -2.36
C MET A 1 2.36 9.30 -1.10
N LEU A 2 1.60 8.26 -0.78
CA LEU A 2 0.70 8.24 0.39
C LEU A 2 0.93 6.97 1.24
N TYR A 3 0.92 7.13 2.56
CA TYR A 3 0.80 6.06 3.56
C TYR A 3 -0.46 6.25 4.39
N GLY A 4 -1.15 5.17 4.73
CA GLY A 4 -2.34 5.17 5.57
C GLY A 4 -2.32 4.09 6.65
N GLY A 5 -2.52 4.49 7.91
CA GLY A 5 -2.56 3.57 9.04
C GLY A 5 -1.99 4.16 10.32
N ARG A 6 -1.63 3.30 11.27
CA ARG A 6 -0.89 3.76 12.45
C ARG A 6 0.52 4.18 12.02
N ILE A 7 0.92 5.38 12.42
CA ILE A 7 2.25 5.93 12.16
C ILE A 7 3.11 5.62 13.37
N ASP A 8 3.76 4.47 13.32
CA ASP A 8 4.63 3.95 14.38
C ASP A 8 5.80 3.13 13.80
N PRO A 9 6.87 2.88 14.61
CA PRO A 9 8.03 2.11 14.17
C PRO A 9 7.67 0.67 13.76
N GLY A 10 6.73 0.03 14.47
CA GLY A 10 6.29 -1.35 14.19
C GLY A 10 5.60 -1.50 12.82
N LYS A 11 5.06 -0.39 12.29
CA LYS A 11 4.52 -0.31 10.93
C LYS A 11 5.55 0.12 9.87
N GLY A 12 6.84 0.22 10.24
CA GLY A 12 7.92 0.56 9.32
C GLY A 12 7.96 2.05 8.95
N CYS A 13 7.32 2.93 9.74
CA CYS A 13 7.24 4.36 9.38
C CYS A 13 8.56 5.09 9.55
N GLU A 14 9.43 4.69 10.48
CA GLU A 14 10.77 5.26 10.61
C GLU A 14 11.61 4.99 9.36
N GLU A 15 11.69 3.73 8.96
CA GLU A 15 12.38 3.28 7.75
C GLU A 15 11.81 3.94 6.48
N LEU A 16 10.49 4.05 6.40
CA LEU A 16 9.83 4.76 5.30
C LEU A 16 10.30 6.21 5.18
N ILE A 17 10.36 6.94 6.30
CA ILE A 17 10.78 8.34 6.33
C ILE A 17 12.25 8.46 5.94
N GLU A 18 13.10 7.57 6.42
CA GLU A 18 14.53 7.53 6.08
C GLU A 18 14.73 7.27 4.56
N TYR A 19 14.06 6.26 4.02
CA TYR A 19 14.16 5.90 2.60
C TYR A 19 13.60 6.99 1.69
N PHE A 20 12.48 7.59 2.09
CA PHE A 20 11.92 8.71 1.33
C PHE A 20 12.81 9.96 1.38
N SER A 21 13.45 10.23 2.53
CA SER A 21 14.45 11.30 2.65
C SER A 21 15.65 11.07 1.73
N SER A 22 16.07 9.81 1.56
CA SER A 22 17.14 9.46 0.60
C SER A 22 16.70 9.73 -0.83
N TYR A 23 15.48 9.36 -1.21
CA TYR A 23 14.90 9.68 -2.53
C TYR A 23 14.93 11.19 -2.82
N VAL A 24 14.54 12.03 -1.84
CA VAL A 24 14.55 13.49 -2.00
C VAL A 24 15.98 14.03 -2.13
N LYS A 25 16.93 13.53 -1.32
CA LYS A 25 18.34 13.92 -1.39
C LYS A 25 18.99 13.58 -2.75
N GLU A 26 18.51 12.54 -3.42
CA GLU A 26 18.91 12.17 -4.77
C GLU A 26 18.21 12.97 -5.88
N GLY A 27 17.51 14.05 -5.52
CA GLY A 27 16.84 14.94 -6.48
C GLY A 27 15.40 14.54 -6.82
N GLY A 28 14.81 13.60 -6.05
CA GLY A 28 13.41 13.24 -6.23
C GLY A 28 12.47 14.38 -5.84
N ASP A 29 11.49 14.67 -6.71
CA ASP A 29 10.45 15.69 -6.49
C ASP A 29 9.11 15.01 -6.20
N ALA A 30 8.86 14.74 -4.92
CA ALA A 30 7.59 14.20 -4.45
C ALA A 30 7.33 14.57 -2.99
N THR A 31 6.06 14.44 -2.59
CA THR A 31 5.62 14.62 -1.20
C THR A 31 5.18 13.27 -0.63
N LEU A 32 5.59 12.98 0.61
CA LEU A 32 5.07 11.89 1.43
C LEU A 32 3.92 12.41 2.30
N ALA A 33 2.71 12.02 1.97
CA ALA A 33 1.54 12.26 2.79
C ALA A 33 1.30 11.06 3.73
N LEU A 34 1.07 11.34 5.01
CA LEU A 34 0.81 10.34 6.05
C LEU A 34 -0.60 10.59 6.62
N MET A 35 -1.46 9.60 6.59
CA MET A 35 -2.80 9.66 7.18
C MET A 35 -3.00 8.56 8.22
N GLY A 36 -3.69 8.90 9.32
CA GLY A 36 -4.04 7.98 10.40
C GLY A 36 -3.59 8.43 11.78
N VAL A 37 -3.46 7.50 12.71
CA VAL A 37 -3.09 7.79 14.10
C VAL A 37 -1.58 7.93 14.23
N LYS A 38 -1.14 9.09 14.69
CA LYS A 38 0.29 9.40 14.90
C LYS A 38 0.74 8.95 16.29
N LEU A 39 1.60 7.93 16.36
CA LEU A 39 2.17 7.36 17.58
C LEU A 39 3.70 7.53 17.67
N MET A 40 4.29 8.29 16.75
CA MET A 40 5.71 8.68 16.77
C MET A 40 5.86 10.14 16.34
N LEU A 41 7.01 10.74 16.66
CA LEU A 41 7.32 12.08 16.15
C LEU A 41 7.63 12.00 14.65
N LEU A 42 7.12 12.98 13.92
CA LEU A 42 7.46 13.16 12.51
C LEU A 42 8.47 14.30 12.38
N PRO A 43 9.49 14.18 11.53
CA PRO A 43 10.41 15.26 11.27
C PRO A 43 9.69 16.41 10.54
N GLU A 44 10.12 17.63 10.85
CA GLU A 44 9.62 18.85 10.21
C GLU A 44 10.33 19.08 8.86
N GLU A 45 9.95 18.26 7.86
CA GLU A 45 10.53 18.33 6.53
C GLU A 45 9.51 18.87 5.51
N PRO A 46 9.93 19.71 4.54
CA PRO A 46 9.02 20.32 3.58
C PRO A 46 8.31 19.31 2.66
N PHE A 47 8.86 18.13 2.53
CA PHE A 47 8.31 17.03 1.73
C PHE A 47 7.43 16.05 2.52
N ILE A 48 7.26 16.23 3.86
CA ILE A 48 6.37 15.41 4.70
C ILE A 48 5.11 16.20 5.03
N ARG A 49 3.95 15.55 4.85
CA ARG A 49 2.63 16.12 5.19
C ARG A 49 1.85 15.14 6.05
N PHE A 50 1.40 15.59 7.20
CA PHE A 50 0.51 14.81 8.07
C PHE A 50 -0.92 15.28 7.88
N ALA A 51 -1.80 14.39 7.42
CA ALA A 51 -3.22 14.68 7.15
C ALA A 51 -4.14 14.35 8.34
N GLY A 52 -3.62 13.74 9.41
CA GLY A 52 -4.46 13.29 10.51
C GLY A 52 -5.30 12.05 10.17
N THR A 53 -6.32 11.82 11.00
CA THR A 53 -7.29 10.74 10.78
C THR A 53 -8.39 11.24 9.86
N LEU A 54 -8.60 10.53 8.75
CA LEU A 54 -9.60 10.85 7.75
C LEU A 54 -10.84 9.97 7.92
N SER A 55 -12.00 10.46 7.48
CA SER A 55 -13.19 9.62 7.31
C SER A 55 -12.96 8.57 6.21
N ASP A 56 -13.76 7.51 6.18
CA ASP A 56 -13.64 6.45 5.16
C ASP A 56 -13.72 6.99 3.74
N ARG A 57 -14.59 7.97 3.51
CA ARG A 57 -14.73 8.63 2.21
C ARG A 57 -13.47 9.41 1.82
N GLU A 58 -12.97 10.26 2.73
CA GLU A 58 -11.76 11.06 2.49
C GLU A 58 -10.55 10.16 2.31
N ARG A 59 -10.46 9.06 3.08
CA ARG A 59 -9.40 8.08 2.96
C ARG A 59 -9.36 7.44 1.58
N LEU A 60 -10.50 6.98 1.05
CA LEU A 60 -10.57 6.41 -0.30
C LEU A 60 -10.24 7.45 -1.36
N GLN A 61 -10.71 8.69 -1.22
CA GLN A 61 -10.36 9.78 -2.13
C GLN A 61 -8.86 10.09 -2.11
N ALA A 62 -8.23 10.08 -0.94
CA ALA A 62 -6.79 10.28 -0.80
C ALA A 62 -5.99 9.14 -1.46
N LEU A 63 -6.44 7.89 -1.30
CA LEU A 63 -5.84 6.73 -1.97
C LEU A 63 -5.96 6.84 -3.49
N GLU A 64 -7.12 7.21 -4.01
CA GLU A 64 -7.36 7.39 -5.45
C GLU A 64 -6.52 8.53 -6.04
N ALA A 65 -6.35 9.63 -5.31
CA ALA A 65 -5.56 10.79 -5.74
C ALA A 65 -4.04 10.55 -5.65
N ALA A 66 -3.61 9.52 -4.93
CA ALA A 66 -2.19 9.25 -4.74
C ALA A 66 -1.53 8.68 -6.01
N THR A 67 -0.31 9.13 -6.30
CA THR A 67 0.52 8.55 -7.38
C THR A 67 0.90 7.10 -7.08
N VAL A 68 1.19 6.81 -5.81
CA VAL A 68 1.54 5.49 -5.29
C VAL A 68 1.21 5.42 -3.80
N VAL A 69 0.71 4.28 -3.34
CA VAL A 69 0.51 4.01 -1.91
C VAL A 69 1.64 3.10 -1.43
N VAL A 70 2.32 3.52 -0.35
CA VAL A 70 3.38 2.71 0.24
C VAL A 70 2.84 1.86 1.38
N CYS A 71 3.28 0.61 1.43
CA CYS A 71 2.98 -0.37 2.47
C CYS A 71 4.30 -0.80 3.15
N PRO A 72 4.82 0.00 4.11
CA PRO A 72 6.16 -0.22 4.67
C PRO A 72 6.22 -1.27 5.77
N SER A 73 5.07 -1.74 6.24
CA SER A 73 4.98 -2.71 7.35
C SER A 73 5.72 -4.02 7.02
N PRO A 74 6.66 -4.47 7.87
CA PRO A 74 7.33 -5.74 7.67
C PRO A 74 6.45 -6.95 7.98
N TYR A 75 5.34 -6.74 8.70
CA TYR A 75 4.43 -7.82 9.13
C TYR A 75 2.98 -7.42 8.88
N GLU A 76 2.32 -8.15 8.00
CA GLU A 76 0.91 -8.00 7.69
C GLU A 76 0.21 -9.36 7.63
N SER A 77 -1.05 -9.41 8.08
CA SER A 77 -1.90 -10.61 7.92
C SER A 77 -2.75 -10.57 6.66
N LEU A 78 -3.16 -9.38 6.22
CA LEU A 78 -3.96 -9.14 5.02
C LEU A 78 -3.61 -7.83 4.32
N SER A 79 -3.30 -6.77 5.08
CA SER A 79 -3.10 -5.40 4.62
C SER A 79 -4.31 -4.78 3.92
N LEU A 80 -5.26 -4.27 4.70
CA LEU A 80 -6.42 -3.55 4.16
C LEU A 80 -5.98 -2.33 3.33
N LEU A 81 -4.92 -1.62 3.76
CA LEU A 81 -4.37 -0.49 3.01
C LEU A 81 -3.99 -0.88 1.57
N ALA A 82 -3.31 -2.01 1.40
CA ALA A 82 -2.93 -2.50 0.07
C ALA A 82 -4.16 -2.82 -0.78
N LEU A 83 -5.14 -3.54 -0.21
CA LEU A 83 -6.37 -3.88 -0.93
C LEU A 83 -7.20 -2.65 -1.29
N GLU A 84 -7.30 -1.67 -0.41
CA GLU A 84 -8.02 -0.42 -0.67
C GLU A 84 -7.33 0.41 -1.78
N ALA A 85 -6.00 0.56 -1.73
CA ALA A 85 -5.24 1.22 -2.78
C ALA A 85 -5.45 0.54 -4.14
N LEU A 86 -5.30 -0.78 -4.19
CA LEU A 86 -5.53 -1.55 -5.41
C LEU A 86 -6.99 -1.44 -5.89
N SER A 87 -7.97 -1.39 -4.99
CA SER A 87 -9.40 -1.27 -5.34
C SER A 87 -9.73 0.02 -6.08
N VAL A 88 -9.09 1.12 -5.72
CA VAL A 88 -9.25 2.41 -6.40
C VAL A 88 -8.31 2.57 -7.61
N GLY A 89 -7.47 1.56 -7.89
CA GLY A 89 -6.56 1.53 -9.03
C GLY A 89 -5.26 2.30 -8.81
N THR A 90 -4.87 2.51 -7.57
CA THR A 90 -3.58 3.12 -7.22
C THR A 90 -2.55 2.01 -6.97
N PRO A 91 -1.40 2.03 -7.66
CA PRO A 91 -0.36 1.03 -7.47
C PRO A 91 0.25 1.12 -6.07
N ILE A 92 0.72 -0.02 -5.56
CA ILE A 92 1.39 -0.09 -4.26
C ILE A 92 2.90 -0.25 -4.40
N LEU A 93 3.65 0.28 -3.42
CA LEU A 93 5.06 0.02 -3.21
C LEU A 93 5.21 -0.64 -1.83
N ALA A 94 5.62 -1.89 -1.79
CA ALA A 94 5.48 -2.76 -0.64
C ALA A 94 6.82 -3.23 -0.06
N ASN A 95 6.89 -3.40 1.26
CA ASN A 95 8.06 -3.95 1.93
C ASN A 95 8.15 -5.48 1.69
N ALA A 96 9.25 -5.94 1.11
CA ALA A 96 9.48 -7.35 0.78
C ALA A 96 9.59 -8.28 2.01
N ARG A 97 9.82 -7.73 3.20
CA ARG A 97 9.79 -8.52 4.45
C ARG A 97 8.41 -9.06 4.79
N SER A 98 7.34 -8.47 4.25
CA SER A 98 5.99 -8.98 4.40
C SER A 98 5.62 -9.91 3.24
N ALA A 99 5.60 -11.20 3.48
CA ALA A 99 5.19 -12.20 2.48
C ALA A 99 3.79 -11.93 1.91
N VAL A 100 2.86 -11.43 2.73
CA VAL A 100 1.50 -11.06 2.33
C VAL A 100 1.51 -9.92 1.31
N LEU A 101 2.33 -8.90 1.53
CA LEU A 101 2.44 -7.77 0.60
C LEU A 101 3.11 -8.17 -0.72
N VAL A 102 4.15 -9.01 -0.65
CA VAL A 102 4.79 -9.59 -1.85
C VAL A 102 3.78 -10.43 -2.63
N GLU A 103 2.96 -11.24 -1.93
CA GLU A 103 1.90 -12.02 -2.58
C GLU A 103 0.87 -11.11 -3.28
N HIS A 104 0.44 -10.01 -2.63
CA HIS A 104 -0.44 -9.05 -3.29
C HIS A 104 0.19 -8.45 -4.54
N CYS A 105 1.44 -7.98 -4.49
CA CYS A 105 2.14 -7.45 -5.65
C CYS A 105 2.24 -8.49 -6.78
N THR A 106 2.68 -9.70 -6.47
CA THR A 106 2.91 -10.77 -7.45
C THR A 106 1.62 -11.25 -8.09
N ARG A 107 0.58 -11.52 -7.29
CA ARG A 107 -0.70 -12.05 -7.79
C ARG A 107 -1.53 -11.01 -8.53
N SER A 108 -1.46 -9.76 -8.07
CA SER A 108 -2.20 -8.70 -8.73
C SER A 108 -1.47 -8.12 -9.94
N ASN A 109 -0.13 -8.22 -9.98
CA ASN A 109 0.71 -7.36 -10.83
C ASN A 109 0.25 -5.88 -10.73
N GLY A 110 -0.07 -5.45 -9.50
CA GLY A 110 -0.64 -4.14 -9.18
C GLY A 110 0.29 -3.23 -8.39
N GLY A 111 1.55 -3.64 -8.20
CA GLY A 111 2.54 -2.88 -7.45
C GLY A 111 3.93 -3.47 -7.57
N LEU A 112 4.88 -2.78 -6.96
CA LEU A 112 6.27 -3.21 -6.83
C LEU A 112 6.58 -3.48 -5.35
N TYR A 113 7.67 -4.19 -5.08
CA TYR A 113 8.17 -4.37 -3.72
C TYR A 113 9.67 -4.11 -3.65
N TYR A 114 10.16 -3.77 -2.47
CA TYR A 114 11.55 -3.42 -2.19
C TYR A 114 12.07 -4.17 -0.96
N ALA A 115 13.31 -4.60 -0.99
CA ALA A 115 13.98 -5.26 0.12
C ALA A 115 14.84 -4.29 0.96
N ASP A 116 15.32 -3.22 0.36
CA ASP A 116 16.20 -2.24 0.98
C ASP A 116 15.92 -0.81 0.48
N ARG A 117 16.75 0.14 0.98
CA ARG A 117 16.65 1.56 0.64
C ARG A 117 16.86 1.82 -0.86
N ASP A 118 17.83 1.19 -1.46
CA ASP A 118 18.23 1.49 -2.85
C ASP A 118 17.15 0.97 -3.80
N GLU A 119 16.61 -0.22 -3.56
CA GLU A 119 15.45 -0.74 -4.28
C GLU A 119 14.20 0.14 -4.07
N PHE A 120 13.97 0.64 -2.84
CA PHE A 120 12.86 1.56 -2.58
C PHE A 120 12.97 2.81 -3.44
N VAL A 121 14.15 3.43 -3.47
CA VAL A 121 14.40 4.67 -4.24
C VAL A 121 14.18 4.43 -5.72
N GLU A 122 14.73 3.36 -6.29
CA GLU A 122 14.60 3.05 -7.71
C GLU A 122 13.16 2.67 -8.09
N CYS A 123 12.47 1.87 -7.29
CA CYS A 123 11.06 1.57 -7.49
C CYS A 123 10.19 2.84 -7.44
N LEU A 124 10.49 3.75 -6.49
CA LEU A 124 9.76 5.00 -6.37
C LEU A 124 10.01 5.93 -7.57
N LYS A 125 11.26 6.08 -8.02
CA LYS A 125 11.60 6.82 -9.25
C LYS A 125 10.83 6.29 -10.45
N LEU A 126 10.81 4.97 -10.62
CA LEU A 126 10.07 4.31 -11.69
C LEU A 126 8.57 4.58 -11.61
N LEU A 127 7.97 4.39 -10.43
CA LEU A 127 6.53 4.62 -10.24
C LEU A 127 6.14 6.10 -10.40
N ILE A 128 6.98 7.05 -10.04
CA ILE A 128 6.69 8.47 -10.24
C ILE A 128 6.91 8.88 -11.71
N GLY A 129 7.97 8.39 -12.34
CA GLY A 129 8.36 8.78 -13.69
C GLY A 129 7.49 8.18 -14.81
N ASP A 130 6.94 6.97 -14.61
CA ASP A 130 6.20 6.27 -15.66
C ASP A 130 4.68 6.18 -15.40
N ALA A 131 3.94 7.12 -15.98
CA ALA A 131 2.47 7.15 -15.89
C ALA A 131 1.79 5.96 -16.59
N ARG A 132 2.41 5.38 -17.65
CA ARG A 132 1.85 4.23 -18.34
C ARG A 132 1.97 2.98 -17.48
N LEU A 133 3.11 2.81 -16.81
CA LEU A 133 3.31 1.73 -15.84
C LEU A 133 2.29 1.84 -14.71
N ARG A 134 2.14 3.02 -14.09
CA ARG A 134 1.13 3.22 -13.03
C ARG A 134 -0.28 2.85 -13.47
N ALA A 135 -0.66 3.29 -14.68
CA ALA A 135 -1.98 2.98 -15.22
C ALA A 135 -2.18 1.48 -15.46
N ALA A 136 -1.14 0.76 -15.90
CA ALA A 136 -1.18 -0.70 -16.07
C ALA A 136 -1.31 -1.41 -14.72
N LEU A 137 -0.43 -1.09 -13.77
CA LEU A 137 -0.47 -1.65 -12.41
C LEU A 137 -1.80 -1.37 -11.71
N GLY A 138 -2.32 -0.16 -11.86
CA GLY A 138 -3.60 0.24 -11.27
C GLY A 138 -4.80 -0.56 -11.81
N ARG A 139 -4.86 -0.81 -13.13
CA ARG A 139 -5.88 -1.68 -13.73
C ARG A 139 -5.78 -3.10 -13.19
N ASN A 140 -4.58 -3.66 -13.19
CA ASN A 140 -4.34 -5.01 -12.71
C ASN A 140 -4.73 -5.17 -11.22
N GLY A 141 -4.36 -4.18 -10.39
CA GLY A 141 -4.73 -4.15 -8.97
C GLY A 141 -6.24 -4.13 -8.75
N ARG A 142 -6.95 -3.27 -9.49
CA ARG A 142 -8.43 -3.18 -9.42
C ARG A 142 -9.09 -4.51 -9.82
N ASP A 143 -8.65 -5.10 -10.91
CA ASP A 143 -9.15 -6.40 -11.38
C ASP A 143 -8.90 -7.52 -10.35
N TYR A 144 -7.72 -7.52 -9.72
CA TYR A 144 -7.38 -8.48 -8.68
C TYR A 144 -8.31 -8.37 -7.47
N VAL A 145 -8.56 -7.15 -6.97
CA VAL A 145 -9.47 -6.95 -5.84
C VAL A 145 -10.90 -7.34 -6.21
N GLN A 146 -11.38 -6.95 -7.38
CA GLN A 146 -12.71 -7.30 -7.84
C GLN A 146 -12.93 -8.82 -7.93
N ARG A 147 -11.94 -9.56 -8.42
CA ARG A 147 -12.04 -11.03 -8.57
C ARG A 147 -11.89 -11.80 -7.27
N ASN A 148 -11.20 -11.25 -6.26
CA ASN A 148 -10.80 -12.04 -5.09
C ASN A 148 -11.38 -11.56 -3.76
N TYR A 149 -11.73 -10.26 -3.65
CA TYR A 149 -12.04 -9.60 -2.38
C TYR A 149 -13.40 -8.87 -2.36
N ARG A 150 -14.22 -8.98 -3.39
CA ARG A 150 -15.62 -8.56 -3.28
C ARG A 150 -16.35 -9.40 -2.26
N TRP A 151 -17.32 -8.81 -1.58
CA TRP A 151 -18.08 -9.49 -0.53
C TRP A 151 -18.76 -10.76 -1.00
N ASP A 152 -19.37 -10.76 -2.18
CA ASP A 152 -19.97 -11.96 -2.78
C ASP A 152 -18.95 -13.10 -2.99
N VAL A 153 -17.72 -12.77 -3.42
CA VAL A 153 -16.64 -13.74 -3.58
C VAL A 153 -16.13 -14.27 -2.24
N VAL A 154 -15.98 -13.38 -1.26
CA VAL A 154 -15.50 -13.75 0.08
C VAL A 154 -16.55 -14.63 0.78
N LEU A 155 -17.83 -14.23 0.77
CA LEU A 155 -18.91 -15.00 1.37
C LEU A 155 -19.06 -16.38 0.76
N ALA A 156 -18.99 -16.52 -0.56
CA ALA A 156 -19.03 -17.82 -1.22
C ALA A 156 -17.86 -18.75 -0.81
N LYS A 157 -16.68 -18.19 -0.47
CA LYS A 157 -15.57 -18.99 0.08
C LYS A 157 -15.90 -19.53 1.48
N TYR A 158 -16.49 -18.70 2.36
CA TYR A 158 -16.91 -19.12 3.70
C TYR A 158 -18.01 -20.17 3.63
N GLU A 159 -19.04 -19.98 2.81
CA GLU A 159 -20.12 -20.95 2.61
C GLU A 159 -19.59 -22.33 2.23
N ARG A 160 -18.68 -22.41 1.25
CA ARG A 160 -18.05 -23.66 0.86
C ARG A 160 -17.26 -24.34 2.01
N ILE A 161 -16.59 -23.55 2.85
CA ILE A 161 -15.88 -24.08 4.03
C ILE A 161 -16.89 -24.65 5.03
N PHE A 162 -17.97 -23.93 5.35
CA PHE A 162 -19.00 -24.39 6.27
C PHE A 162 -19.70 -25.67 5.77
N GLU A 163 -20.00 -25.76 4.47
CA GLU A 163 -20.56 -26.97 3.86
C GLU A 163 -19.60 -28.16 4.01
N LYS A 164 -18.32 -27.99 3.75
CA LYS A 164 -17.32 -29.05 3.93
C LYS A 164 -17.24 -29.54 5.38
N VAL A 165 -17.22 -28.62 6.35
CA VAL A 165 -17.17 -28.97 7.77
C VAL A 165 -18.44 -29.70 8.20
N ARG A 166 -19.61 -29.25 7.72
CA ARG A 166 -20.91 -29.89 8.01
C ARG A 166 -20.98 -31.32 7.47
N ASN A 167 -20.47 -31.52 6.26
CA ASN A 167 -20.53 -32.83 5.57
C ASN A 167 -19.40 -33.79 5.99
N ALA A 168 -18.43 -33.34 6.78
CA ALA A 168 -17.36 -34.15 7.35
C ALA A 168 -17.72 -34.80 8.70
N ARG A 169 -18.92 -34.56 9.22
CA ARG A 169 -19.52 -35.21 10.39
C ARG A 169 -20.47 -36.33 9.98
#